data_e9cf6104f765a919395573e3cdc89476
#
_entry.id   e9cf6104f765a919395573e3cdc89476
#
_cell.length_a   1.000
_cell.length_b   1.000
_cell.length_c   1.000
_cell.angle_alpha   90.00
_cell.angle_beta   90.00
_cell.angle_gamma   90.00
#
_symmetry.space_group_name_H-M   'P 1'
#
loop_
_entity.id
_entity.type
_entity.pdbx_description
1 polymer ?
#
loop_
_entity_poly.entity_id
_entity_poly.type
_entity_poly.pdbx_seq_one_letter_code
_entity_poly.pdbx_strand_id
1 'polypeptide(L)'
;CVAAIGSDVPFVIQDYPLSTGVVMTPGVIRRIVIDNPSAVMLKHEDWPGLEKISALREFEADGLMRHVAILCGNNGLFLDYEMERGADGANTGYAFPDMLCDVVRLSASGRREEAHDLFDAHLPLLRYEQQPGPGLAVRKYILQRRGLLTSAALRKPGALLTPAARGEVDHLLKRLARRDS
;
A
#
# COMPACT_ATOMS: atom_id res chain seq x y z
N CYS A 1 4.51 10.20 -22.61
CA CYS A 1 3.61 10.72 -21.54
C CYS A 1 4.37 11.59 -20.56
N VAL A 2 5.41 11.08 -19.86
CA VAL A 2 6.11 11.81 -18.77
C VAL A 2 6.65 13.17 -19.25
N ALA A 3 7.34 13.23 -20.39
CA ALA A 3 7.86 14.47 -20.94
C ALA A 3 6.79 15.54 -21.26
N ALA A 4 5.53 15.14 -21.41
CA ALA A 4 4.42 16.06 -21.68
C ALA A 4 3.84 16.71 -20.40
N ILE A 5 4.20 16.21 -19.20
CA ILE A 5 3.79 16.80 -17.92
C ILE A 5 4.56 18.11 -17.68
N GLY A 6 5.77 18.22 -18.22
CA GLY A 6 6.65 19.39 -18.02
C GLY A 6 7.53 19.26 -16.78
N SER A 7 8.52 20.15 -16.68
CA SER A 7 9.51 20.18 -15.59
C SER A 7 9.04 20.97 -14.38
N ASP A 8 7.99 21.75 -14.50
CA ASP A 8 7.61 22.79 -13.53
C ASP A 8 6.66 22.28 -12.44
N VAL A 9 6.10 21.07 -12.61
CA VAL A 9 5.16 20.49 -11.67
C VAL A 9 5.73 19.18 -11.12
N PRO A 10 5.91 19.05 -9.79
CA PRO A 10 6.25 17.77 -9.19
C PRO A 10 5.18 16.73 -9.50
N PHE A 11 5.59 15.51 -9.88
CA PHE A 11 4.66 14.41 -10.14
C PHE A 11 5.08 13.11 -9.48
N VAL A 12 4.11 12.23 -9.32
CA VAL A 12 4.26 10.88 -8.77
C VAL A 12 4.18 9.88 -9.92
N ILE A 13 5.15 8.98 -10.01
CA ILE A 13 5.07 7.81 -10.87
C ILE A 13 4.21 6.77 -10.16
N GLN A 14 3.14 6.29 -10.81
CA GLN A 14 2.36 5.17 -10.27
C GLN A 14 2.68 3.91 -11.09
N ASP A 15 3.29 2.93 -10.43
CA ASP A 15 3.60 1.61 -10.99
C ASP A 15 2.54 0.60 -10.55
N TYR A 16 1.47 0.48 -11.36
CA TYR A 16 0.31 -0.37 -11.04
C TYR A 16 -0.05 -1.31 -12.19
N PRO A 17 0.78 -2.34 -12.44
CA PRO A 17 0.61 -3.27 -13.55
C PRO A 17 -0.72 -4.04 -13.50
N LEU A 18 -1.26 -4.34 -12.33
CA LEU A 18 -2.55 -5.03 -12.19
C LEU A 18 -3.72 -4.25 -12.83
N SER A 19 -3.64 -2.93 -12.89
CA SER A 19 -4.67 -2.08 -13.50
C SER A 19 -4.32 -1.68 -14.93
N THR A 20 -3.05 -1.36 -15.17
CA THR A 20 -2.59 -0.80 -16.44
C THR A 20 -2.18 -1.85 -17.46
N GLY A 21 -1.86 -3.08 -17.03
CA GLY A 21 -1.24 -4.11 -17.85
C GLY A 21 0.22 -3.81 -18.24
N VAL A 22 0.77 -2.69 -17.76
CA VAL A 22 2.14 -2.27 -18.08
C VAL A 22 3.07 -2.55 -16.92
N VAL A 23 4.07 -3.40 -17.14
CA VAL A 23 5.12 -3.70 -16.16
C VAL A 23 6.33 -2.82 -16.45
N MET A 24 6.70 -1.95 -15.53
CA MET A 24 7.94 -1.17 -15.61
C MET A 24 9.08 -1.91 -14.91
N THR A 25 10.18 -2.13 -15.61
CA THR A 25 11.38 -2.67 -14.96
C THR A 25 12.05 -1.60 -14.09
N PRO A 26 12.88 -1.97 -13.07
CA PRO A 26 13.66 -1.00 -12.30
C PRO A 26 14.48 -0.04 -13.17
N GLY A 27 15.06 -0.54 -14.27
CA GLY A 27 15.81 0.28 -15.23
C GLY A 27 14.95 1.30 -15.97
N VAL A 28 13.68 1.01 -16.24
CA VAL A 28 12.74 1.99 -16.84
C VAL A 28 12.40 3.07 -15.83
N ILE A 29 12.11 2.70 -14.58
CA ILE A 29 11.81 3.68 -13.51
C ILE A 29 13.02 4.58 -13.27
N ARG A 30 14.24 4.00 -13.15
CA ARG A 30 15.49 4.74 -13.02
C ARG A 30 15.64 5.80 -14.13
N ARG A 31 15.44 5.41 -15.39
CA ARG A 31 15.55 6.31 -16.52
C ARG A 31 14.53 7.45 -16.44
N ILE A 32 13.27 7.15 -16.08
CA ILE A 32 12.25 8.20 -15.89
C ILE A 32 12.69 9.19 -14.82
N VAL A 33 13.21 8.70 -13.69
CA VAL A 33 13.68 9.54 -12.57
C VAL A 33 14.86 10.42 -12.97
N ILE A 34 15.83 9.87 -13.73
CA ILE A 34 17.00 10.63 -14.19
C ILE A 34 16.61 11.72 -15.19
N ASP A 35 15.78 11.33 -16.17
CA ASP A 35 15.40 12.23 -17.28
C ASP A 35 14.39 13.31 -16.84
N ASN A 36 13.75 13.15 -15.66
CA ASN A 36 12.70 14.03 -15.17
C ASN A 36 12.92 14.40 -13.69
N PRO A 37 13.63 15.51 -13.40
CA PRO A 37 13.88 15.95 -12.03
C PRO A 37 12.61 16.20 -11.20
N SER A 38 11.49 16.50 -11.84
CA SER A 38 10.17 16.70 -11.22
C SER A 38 9.45 15.40 -10.80
N ALA A 39 9.97 14.22 -11.17
CA ALA A 39 9.50 12.94 -10.64
C ALA A 39 9.96 12.78 -9.18
N VAL A 40 9.12 13.08 -8.19
CA VAL A 40 9.50 13.16 -6.78
C VAL A 40 9.21 11.91 -5.97
N MET A 41 8.34 11.03 -6.48
CA MET A 41 7.85 9.86 -5.75
C MET A 41 7.49 8.74 -6.71
N LEU A 42 7.67 7.51 -6.25
CA LEU A 42 7.11 6.29 -6.83
C LEU A 42 6.00 5.77 -5.91
N LYS A 43 4.77 5.71 -6.38
CA LYS A 43 3.72 4.89 -5.76
C LYS A 43 3.85 3.48 -6.32
N HIS A 44 4.37 2.59 -5.49
CA HIS A 44 4.71 1.23 -5.85
C HIS A 44 3.55 0.28 -5.58
N GLU A 45 3.01 -0.30 -6.65
CA GLU A 45 1.88 -1.24 -6.61
C GLU A 45 2.13 -2.46 -7.52
N ASP A 46 3.39 -2.78 -7.83
CA ASP A 46 3.74 -3.99 -8.57
C ASP A 46 3.56 -5.25 -7.70
N TRP A 47 3.32 -6.36 -8.35
CA TRP A 47 3.02 -7.61 -7.68
C TRP A 47 3.60 -8.81 -8.45
N PRO A 48 4.54 -9.54 -7.86
CA PRO A 48 5.29 -9.22 -6.63
C PRO A 48 6.31 -8.11 -6.88
N GLY A 49 6.51 -7.22 -5.91
CA GLY A 49 7.30 -5.99 -6.10
C GLY A 49 8.51 -5.81 -5.19
N LEU A 50 8.77 -6.74 -4.25
CA LEU A 50 9.83 -6.60 -3.25
C LEU A 50 11.23 -6.43 -3.88
N GLU A 51 11.59 -7.26 -4.85
CA GLU A 51 12.87 -7.18 -5.54
C GLU A 51 13.04 -5.88 -6.34
N LYS A 52 11.94 -5.30 -6.82
CA LYS A 52 11.97 -4.01 -7.52
C LYS A 52 12.38 -2.89 -6.58
N ILE A 53 11.89 -2.86 -5.35
CA ILE A 53 12.28 -1.88 -4.32
C ILE A 53 13.79 -2.04 -4.04
N SER A 54 14.27 -3.26 -3.78
CA SER A 54 15.70 -3.52 -3.56
C SER A 54 16.55 -2.99 -4.71
N ALA A 55 16.21 -3.32 -5.95
CA ALA A 55 16.97 -2.87 -7.13
C ALA A 55 16.98 -1.35 -7.30
N LEU A 56 15.90 -0.65 -6.95
CA LEU A 56 15.85 0.81 -6.99
C LEU A 56 16.74 1.43 -5.90
N ARG A 57 16.78 0.85 -4.70
CA ARG A 57 17.67 1.29 -3.62
C ARG A 57 19.15 1.00 -3.93
N GLU A 58 19.44 -0.11 -4.60
CA GLU A 58 20.79 -0.38 -5.13
C GLU A 58 21.22 0.69 -6.12
N PHE A 59 20.36 1.10 -7.07
CA PHE A 59 20.70 2.21 -7.98
C PHE A 59 20.97 3.52 -7.26
N GLU A 60 20.28 3.80 -6.16
CA GLU A 60 20.56 4.98 -5.33
C GLU A 60 21.90 4.85 -4.61
N ALA A 61 22.18 3.70 -3.99
CA ALA A 61 23.44 3.45 -3.28
C ALA A 61 24.66 3.53 -4.19
N ASP A 62 24.53 3.08 -5.43
CA ASP A 62 25.57 3.12 -6.45
C ASP A 62 25.71 4.51 -7.11
N GLY A 63 24.90 5.49 -6.73
CA GLY A 63 24.91 6.82 -7.34
C GLY A 63 24.35 6.85 -8.78
N LEU A 64 23.68 5.79 -9.21
CA LEU A 64 23.12 5.64 -10.54
C LEU A 64 21.72 6.25 -10.67
N MET A 65 21.11 6.65 -9.57
CA MET A 65 19.82 7.32 -9.48
C MET A 65 19.81 8.22 -8.25
N ARG A 66 19.15 9.37 -8.34
CA ARG A 66 18.89 10.18 -7.14
C ARG A 66 17.82 9.49 -6.27
N HIS A 67 17.77 9.84 -5.00
CA HIS A 67 16.69 9.41 -4.13
C HIS A 67 15.32 9.90 -4.63
N VAL A 68 14.33 8.99 -4.58
CA VAL A 68 12.90 9.30 -4.71
C VAL A 68 12.16 8.56 -3.61
N ALA A 69 11.13 9.18 -3.04
CA ALA A 69 10.29 8.49 -2.06
C ALA A 69 9.58 7.31 -2.72
N ILE A 70 9.66 6.12 -2.12
CA ILE A 70 8.92 4.92 -2.52
C ILE A 70 7.81 4.69 -1.50
N LEU A 71 6.56 4.90 -1.91
CA LEU A 71 5.38 4.64 -1.08
C LEU A 71 4.61 3.43 -1.62
N CYS A 72 4.35 2.48 -0.74
CA CYS A 72 3.73 1.21 -1.07
C CYS A 72 2.21 1.33 -1.20
N GLY A 73 1.64 0.65 -2.17
CA GLY A 73 0.20 0.56 -2.41
C GLY A 73 -0.39 -0.79 -2.03
N ASN A 74 -1.31 -1.32 -2.85
CA ASN A 74 -1.93 -2.65 -2.71
C ASN A 74 -2.49 -2.95 -1.31
N ASN A 75 -3.17 -1.99 -0.68
CA ASN A 75 -3.65 -2.03 0.70
C ASN A 75 -2.54 -2.23 1.76
N GLY A 76 -1.28 -2.13 1.39
CA GLY A 76 -0.15 -2.41 2.27
C GLY A 76 0.03 -3.90 2.56
N LEU A 77 -0.39 -4.79 1.66
CA LEU A 77 -0.39 -6.24 1.90
C LEU A 77 1.01 -6.84 2.16
N PHE A 78 2.06 -6.16 1.78
CA PHE A 78 3.46 -6.52 2.04
C PHE A 78 4.24 -5.40 2.73
N LEU A 79 3.55 -4.48 3.39
CA LEU A 79 4.16 -3.26 3.93
C LEU A 79 5.33 -3.54 4.88
N ASP A 80 5.24 -4.55 5.70
CA ASP A 80 6.31 -5.00 6.59
C ASP A 80 7.60 -5.31 5.82
N TYR A 81 7.51 -6.16 4.80
CA TYR A 81 8.66 -6.50 3.94
C TYR A 81 9.08 -5.37 3.01
N GLU A 82 8.13 -4.57 2.53
CA GLU A 82 8.43 -3.41 1.68
C GLU A 82 9.25 -2.37 2.44
N MET A 83 8.92 -2.14 3.72
CA MET A 83 9.71 -1.28 4.61
C MET A 83 11.12 -1.83 4.83
N GLU A 84 11.29 -3.15 5.00
CA GLU A 84 12.61 -3.80 5.12
C GLU A 84 13.46 -3.67 3.85
N ARG A 85 12.84 -3.60 2.68
CA ARG A 85 13.50 -3.36 1.40
C ARG A 85 13.83 -1.89 1.14
N GLY A 86 13.48 -1.01 2.08
CA GLY A 86 13.80 0.41 2.02
C GLY A 86 12.69 1.29 1.43
N ALA A 87 11.42 0.86 1.46
CA ALA A 87 10.31 1.78 1.23
C ALA A 87 10.28 2.88 2.30
N ASP A 88 9.80 4.08 1.94
CA ASP A 88 9.71 5.23 2.84
C ASP A 88 8.37 5.27 3.58
N GLY A 89 7.41 4.46 3.17
CA GLY A 89 6.09 4.43 3.79
C GLY A 89 5.01 3.85 2.89
N ALA A 90 3.75 4.23 3.16
CA ALA A 90 2.59 3.75 2.43
C ALA A 90 1.73 4.88 1.86
N ASN A 91 1.26 4.72 0.61
CA ASN A 91 0.20 5.51 0.00
C ASN A 91 -0.89 4.54 -0.45
N THR A 92 -1.71 4.10 0.49
CA THR A 92 -2.64 3.01 0.27
C THR A 92 -3.87 3.14 1.16
N GLY A 93 -4.83 2.26 0.96
CA GLY A 93 -6.01 2.19 1.79
C GLY A 93 -6.08 0.86 2.51
N TYR A 94 -6.44 0.92 3.76
CA TYR A 94 -6.87 -0.19 4.61
C TYR A 94 -7.81 0.38 5.65
N ALA A 95 -8.72 -0.43 6.18
CA ALA A 95 -9.70 0.05 7.17
C ALA A 95 -9.09 0.42 8.53
N PHE A 96 -7.79 0.15 8.73
CA PHE A 96 -7.00 0.55 9.89
C PHE A 96 -5.76 1.34 9.44
N PRO A 97 -5.91 2.60 9.01
CA PRO A 97 -4.76 3.43 8.61
C PRO A 97 -3.80 3.70 9.76
N ASP A 98 -4.28 3.72 10.99
CA ASP A 98 -3.51 3.76 12.23
C ASP A 98 -2.47 2.63 12.29
N MET A 99 -2.88 1.39 12.02
CA MET A 99 -1.96 0.25 11.95
C MET A 99 -0.87 0.46 10.89
N LEU A 100 -1.23 0.90 9.69
CA LEU A 100 -0.23 1.16 8.64
C LEU A 100 0.79 2.22 9.07
N CYS A 101 0.33 3.30 9.71
CA CYS A 101 1.22 4.33 10.26
C CYS A 101 2.15 3.77 11.34
N ASP A 102 1.64 2.88 12.19
CA ASP A 102 2.43 2.27 13.26
C ASP A 102 3.47 1.29 12.71
N VAL A 103 3.14 0.48 11.71
CA VAL A 103 4.11 -0.39 11.01
C VAL A 103 5.23 0.44 10.41
N VAL A 104 4.92 1.52 9.69
CA VAL A 104 5.94 2.41 9.11
C VAL A 104 6.82 3.00 10.22
N ARG A 105 6.24 3.49 11.31
CA ARG A 105 6.98 4.09 12.43
C ARG A 105 7.88 3.07 13.14
N LEU A 106 7.38 1.88 13.41
CA LEU A 106 8.14 0.79 14.04
C LEU A 106 9.31 0.37 13.17
N SER A 107 9.07 0.14 11.87
CA SER A 107 10.10 -0.21 10.89
C SER A 107 11.18 0.86 10.80
N ALA A 108 10.79 2.13 10.67
CA ALA A 108 11.72 3.26 10.61
C ALA A 108 12.56 3.43 11.89
N SER A 109 12.06 2.95 13.05
CA SER A 109 12.82 2.95 14.31
C SER A 109 13.62 1.68 14.56
N GLY A 110 13.70 0.77 13.60
CA GLY A 110 14.42 -0.50 13.72
C GLY A 110 13.74 -1.55 14.62
N ARG A 111 12.49 -1.32 15.00
CA ARG A 111 11.68 -2.23 15.84
C ARG A 111 11.00 -3.29 14.98
N ARG A 112 11.81 -4.09 14.31
CA ARG A 112 11.38 -5.02 13.28
C ARG A 112 10.32 -6.01 13.77
N GLU A 113 10.61 -6.73 14.84
CA GLU A 113 9.72 -7.79 15.36
C GLU A 113 8.35 -7.22 15.76
N GLU A 114 8.34 -6.04 16.38
CA GLU A 114 7.08 -5.39 16.76
C GLU A 114 6.27 -4.91 15.53
N ALA A 115 6.94 -4.50 14.46
CA ALA A 115 6.28 -4.17 13.21
C ALA A 115 5.61 -5.40 12.58
N HIS A 116 6.32 -6.54 12.56
CA HIS A 116 5.79 -7.82 12.07
C HIS A 116 4.66 -8.34 12.95
N ASP A 117 4.81 -8.33 14.27
CA ASP A 117 3.77 -8.79 15.20
C ASP A 117 2.46 -8.00 15.02
N LEU A 118 2.58 -6.67 14.88
CA LEU A 118 1.43 -5.81 14.61
C LEU A 118 0.81 -6.13 13.24
N PHE A 119 1.64 -6.27 12.21
CA PHE A 119 1.20 -6.57 10.85
C PHE A 119 0.49 -7.92 10.77
N ASP A 120 1.09 -8.97 11.37
CA ASP A 120 0.53 -10.32 11.42
C ASP A 120 -0.82 -10.40 12.12
N ALA A 121 -1.04 -9.58 13.15
CA ALA A 121 -2.33 -9.49 13.80
C ALA A 121 -3.44 -9.03 12.83
N HIS A 122 -3.11 -8.12 11.94
CA HIS A 122 -4.04 -7.55 10.96
C HIS A 122 -4.14 -8.31 9.64
N LEU A 123 -3.15 -9.13 9.30
CA LEU A 123 -3.03 -9.80 8.01
C LEU A 123 -4.29 -10.56 7.55
N PRO A 124 -5.00 -11.31 8.43
CA PRO A 124 -6.24 -11.98 8.02
C PRO A 124 -7.32 -11.03 7.53
N LEU A 125 -7.47 -9.87 8.18
CA LEU A 125 -8.46 -8.86 7.82
C LEU A 125 -8.04 -8.08 6.58
N LEU A 126 -6.76 -7.70 6.50
CA LEU A 126 -6.17 -7.00 5.37
C LEU A 126 -6.30 -7.84 4.09
N ARG A 127 -5.96 -9.14 4.15
CA ARG A 127 -6.17 -10.08 3.05
C ARG A 127 -7.64 -10.16 2.62
N TYR A 128 -8.57 -10.15 3.58
CA TYR A 128 -10.00 -10.20 3.29
C TYR A 128 -10.48 -8.93 2.58
N GLU A 129 -9.95 -7.78 2.95
CA GLU A 129 -10.25 -6.48 2.31
C GLU A 129 -9.63 -6.35 0.91
N GLN A 130 -8.53 -7.05 0.62
CA GLN A 130 -7.82 -6.94 -0.67
C GLN A 130 -8.55 -7.63 -1.85
N GLN A 131 -9.69 -8.23 -1.63
CA GLN A 131 -10.42 -8.92 -2.68
C GLN A 131 -10.84 -7.96 -3.81
N PRO A 132 -10.53 -8.27 -5.09
CA PRO A 132 -11.05 -7.53 -6.22
C PRO A 132 -12.59 -7.53 -6.23
N GLY A 133 -13.19 -6.36 -6.44
CA GLY A 133 -14.64 -6.17 -6.45
C GLY A 133 -15.21 -5.81 -5.07
N PRO A 134 -15.33 -6.71 -4.08
CA PRO A 134 -15.96 -6.40 -2.79
C PRO A 134 -15.07 -5.59 -1.83
N GLY A 135 -13.76 -5.47 -2.07
CA GLY A 135 -12.81 -4.89 -1.13
C GLY A 135 -13.20 -3.49 -0.61
N LEU A 136 -13.67 -2.59 -1.47
CA LEU A 136 -14.13 -1.28 -1.04
C LEU A 136 -15.38 -1.35 -0.14
N ALA A 137 -16.29 -2.31 -0.40
CA ALA A 137 -17.47 -2.53 0.44
C ALA A 137 -17.05 -3.07 1.82
N VAL A 138 -16.08 -3.99 1.86
CA VAL A 138 -15.48 -4.49 3.10
C VAL A 138 -14.88 -3.35 3.90
N ARG A 139 -14.01 -2.53 3.29
CA ARG A 139 -13.39 -1.36 3.94
C ARG A 139 -14.41 -0.43 4.54
N LYS A 140 -15.41 -0.02 3.78
CA LYS A 140 -16.44 0.89 4.27
C LYS A 140 -17.27 0.28 5.40
N TYR A 141 -17.56 -1.00 5.33
CA TYR A 141 -18.24 -1.70 6.41
C TYR A 141 -17.41 -1.71 7.69
N ILE A 142 -16.11 -2.02 7.60
CA ILE A 142 -15.21 -1.98 8.75
C ILE A 142 -15.11 -0.56 9.33
N LEU A 143 -14.93 0.47 8.48
CA LEU A 143 -14.89 1.86 8.92
C LEU A 143 -16.19 2.29 9.62
N GLN A 144 -17.34 1.81 9.16
CA GLN A 144 -18.62 2.01 9.85
C GLN A 144 -18.64 1.28 11.19
N ARG A 145 -18.17 0.03 11.26
CA ARG A 145 -18.08 -0.75 12.51
C ARG A 145 -17.14 -0.11 13.54
N ARG A 146 -16.11 0.59 13.07
CA ARG A 146 -15.20 1.41 13.90
C ARG A 146 -15.79 2.78 14.29
N GLY A 147 -16.97 3.15 13.82
CA GLY A 147 -17.59 4.44 14.10
C GLY A 147 -17.01 5.63 13.32
N LEU A 148 -16.12 5.37 12.34
CA LEU A 148 -15.48 6.40 11.53
C LEU A 148 -16.36 6.87 10.36
N LEU A 149 -17.35 6.09 9.97
CA LEU A 149 -18.35 6.42 8.97
C LEU A 149 -19.75 6.18 9.52
N THR A 150 -20.66 7.07 9.18
CA THR A 150 -22.11 6.92 9.50
C THR A 150 -22.78 5.90 8.59
N SER A 151 -22.22 5.65 7.38
CA SER A 151 -22.79 4.75 6.38
C SER A 151 -21.72 4.02 5.61
N ALA A 152 -21.93 2.72 5.36
CA ALA A 152 -21.11 1.89 4.46
C ALA A 152 -21.59 1.93 3.00
N ALA A 153 -22.53 2.79 2.64
CA ALA A 153 -23.09 2.86 1.29
C ALA A 153 -22.00 3.16 0.24
N LEU A 154 -22.08 2.48 -0.89
CA LEU A 154 -21.22 2.71 -2.06
C LEU A 154 -21.99 3.42 -3.16
N ARG A 155 -21.27 4.26 -3.93
CA ARG A 155 -21.79 4.74 -5.21
C ARG A 155 -21.87 3.60 -6.21
N LYS A 156 -22.87 3.64 -7.07
CA LYS A 156 -23.00 2.67 -8.19
C LYS A 156 -21.98 3.00 -9.31
N PRO A 157 -21.44 1.99 -10.00
CA PRO A 157 -21.61 0.55 -9.76
C PRO A 157 -20.71 0.08 -8.60
N GLY A 158 -21.28 -0.34 -7.48
CA GLY A 158 -20.54 -0.82 -6.30
C GLY A 158 -21.07 -2.18 -5.85
N ALA A 159 -20.15 -3.07 -5.45
CA ALA A 159 -20.52 -4.34 -4.87
C ALA A 159 -21.17 -4.14 -3.50
N LEU A 160 -22.19 -4.93 -3.18
CA LEU A 160 -22.78 -4.99 -1.86
C LEU A 160 -22.21 -6.20 -1.10
N LEU A 161 -21.97 -6.01 0.20
CA LEU A 161 -21.61 -7.14 1.06
C LEU A 161 -22.85 -8.00 1.32
N THR A 162 -22.70 -9.31 1.09
CA THR A 162 -23.70 -10.30 1.48
C THR A 162 -23.75 -10.42 3.01
N PRO A 163 -24.85 -10.95 3.58
CA PRO A 163 -24.90 -11.26 5.02
C PRO A 163 -23.78 -12.19 5.47
N ALA A 164 -23.42 -13.19 4.66
CA ALA A 164 -22.30 -14.09 4.93
C ALA A 164 -20.96 -13.32 5.03
N ALA A 165 -20.65 -12.50 4.03
CA ALA A 165 -19.43 -11.69 4.04
C ALA A 165 -19.35 -10.72 5.25
N ARG A 166 -20.48 -10.15 5.67
CA ARG A 166 -20.52 -9.33 6.91
C ARG A 166 -20.21 -10.17 8.14
N GLY A 167 -20.77 -11.39 8.24
CA GLY A 167 -20.48 -12.31 9.34
C GLY A 167 -19.00 -12.70 9.41
N GLU A 168 -18.37 -12.93 8.25
CA GLU A 168 -16.93 -13.23 8.16
C GLU A 168 -16.09 -12.04 8.60
N VAL A 169 -16.41 -10.82 8.16
CA VAL A 169 -15.72 -9.60 8.61
C VAL A 169 -15.89 -9.40 10.11
N ASP A 170 -17.09 -9.54 10.66
CA ASP A 170 -17.34 -9.43 12.10
C ASP A 170 -16.55 -10.48 12.90
N HIS A 171 -16.41 -11.70 12.36
CA HIS A 171 -15.56 -12.72 12.96
C HIS A 171 -14.08 -12.31 12.98
N LEU A 172 -13.57 -11.77 11.87
CA LEU A 172 -12.19 -11.31 11.79
C LEU A 172 -11.92 -10.13 12.73
N LEU A 173 -12.84 -9.18 12.84
CA LEU A 173 -12.75 -8.07 13.81
C LEU A 173 -12.70 -8.57 15.26
N LYS A 174 -13.51 -9.57 15.61
CA LYS A 174 -13.48 -10.20 16.94
C LYS A 174 -12.15 -10.93 17.20
N ARG A 175 -11.56 -11.54 16.18
CA ARG A 175 -10.25 -12.19 16.31
C ARG A 175 -9.14 -11.17 16.53
N LEU A 176 -9.17 -10.07 15.78
CA LEU A 176 -8.21 -8.98 15.95
C LEU A 176 -8.25 -8.42 17.38
N ALA A 177 -9.43 -8.04 17.87
CA ALA A 177 -9.61 -7.50 19.20
C ALA A 177 -9.12 -8.41 20.36
N ARG A 178 -9.02 -9.73 20.13
CA ARG A 178 -8.47 -10.67 21.14
C ARG A 178 -6.94 -10.71 21.18
N ARG A 179 -6.27 -10.21 20.13
CA ARG A 179 -4.80 -10.15 20.08
C ARG A 179 -4.29 -8.86 20.72
N ASP A 180 -5.13 -7.82 20.73
CA ASP A 180 -4.82 -6.52 21.31
C ASP A 180 -5.13 -6.47 22.83
N SER A 181 -5.70 -7.54 23.40
CA SER A 181 -6.02 -7.68 24.83
C SER A 181 -5.01 -8.59 25.55
#